data_738fbbc0244fced0466427aa21c36376
#
_entry.id   738fbbc0244fced0466427aa21c36376
#
_cell.length_a   1.000
_cell.length_b   1.000
_cell.length_c   1.000
_cell.angle_alpha   90.00
_cell.angle_beta   90.00
_cell.angle_gamma   90.00
#
_symmetry.space_group_name_H-M   'P 1'
#
loop_
_entity.id
_entity.type
_entity.pdbx_description
1 polymer ?
#
loop_
_entity_poly.entity_id
_entity_poly.type
_entity_poly.pdbx_seq_one_letter_code
_entity_poly.pdbx_strand_id
1 'polypeptide(L)'
;NAFTSRQDAQKRRRIIQMWTSGIAAAIVVLVVLIVPRITNEDTIQDIEIFAALDVPEAIITSESNGRITLSTPPATTTQIILDDGTQVTLNANSRLEYPKQFPAEGTREVHLTGEARFEVAKDSARPFIVSSGKMQTQVLGTVFDVNAYPGKVAAVTLFQGRVRVSDEKQTQQKD
;
A
#
# COMPACT_ATOMS: atom_id res chain seq x y z
N ASN A 1 47.08 -45.65 -42.97
CA ASN A 1 47.19 -44.43 -42.15
C ASN A 1 45.93 -43.55 -42.14
N ALA A 2 44.90 -43.82 -42.97
CA ALA A 2 43.65 -43.01 -42.99
C ALA A 2 42.57 -43.57 -42.06
N PHE A 3 42.74 -44.74 -41.50
CA PHE A 3 41.72 -45.38 -40.64
C PHE A 3 41.80 -44.95 -39.20
N THR A 4 42.96 -44.62 -38.67
CA THR A 4 43.16 -44.12 -37.28
C THR A 4 42.68 -42.69 -37.09
N SER A 5 42.77 -41.82 -38.10
CA SER A 5 42.38 -40.42 -37.99
C SER A 5 40.88 -40.21 -37.87
N ARG A 6 40.06 -41.15 -38.39
CA ARG A 6 38.56 -41.04 -38.28
C ARG A 6 38.05 -41.47 -36.92
N GLN A 7 38.68 -42.37 -36.22
CA GLN A 7 38.32 -42.82 -34.90
C GLN A 7 38.62 -41.74 -33.83
N ASP A 8 39.71 -41.03 -33.97
CA ASP A 8 40.08 -39.94 -33.05
C ASP A 8 39.20 -38.73 -33.21
N ALA A 9 38.74 -38.42 -34.42
CA ALA A 9 37.78 -37.34 -34.65
C ALA A 9 36.40 -37.65 -34.07
N GLN A 10 35.95 -38.90 -34.10
CA GLN A 10 34.67 -39.29 -33.48
C GLN A 10 34.73 -39.29 -31.94
N LYS A 11 35.86 -39.73 -31.36
CA LYS A 11 36.06 -39.66 -29.90
C LYS A 11 36.09 -38.22 -29.40
N ARG A 12 36.79 -37.31 -30.09
CA ARG A 12 36.83 -35.89 -29.73
C ARG A 12 35.44 -35.23 -29.80
N ARG A 13 34.62 -35.54 -30.81
CA ARG A 13 33.25 -35.01 -30.93
C ARG A 13 32.34 -35.51 -29.82
N ARG A 14 32.43 -36.76 -29.37
CA ARG A 14 31.67 -37.30 -28.25
C ARG A 14 32.04 -36.66 -26.91
N ILE A 15 33.32 -36.41 -26.68
CA ILE A 15 33.80 -35.75 -25.45
C ILE A 15 33.33 -34.32 -25.41
N ILE A 16 33.39 -33.58 -26.51
CA ILE A 16 32.91 -32.18 -26.58
C ILE A 16 31.38 -32.12 -26.36
N GLN A 17 30.61 -33.06 -26.95
CA GLN A 17 29.15 -33.12 -26.71
C GLN A 17 28.79 -33.47 -25.28
N MET A 18 29.56 -34.30 -24.59
CA MET A 18 29.33 -34.61 -23.18
C MET A 18 29.65 -33.44 -22.26
N TRP A 19 30.64 -32.61 -22.61
CA TRP A 19 31.01 -31.43 -21.82
C TRP A 19 30.03 -30.28 -22.02
N THR A 20 29.54 -30.06 -23.23
CA THR A 20 28.54 -28.98 -23.50
C THR A 20 27.17 -29.30 -22.90
N SER A 21 26.76 -30.58 -22.84
CA SER A 21 25.51 -30.98 -22.18
C SER A 21 25.58 -30.87 -20.63
N GLY A 22 26.77 -31.18 -20.07
CA GLY A 22 26.97 -31.07 -18.60
C GLY A 22 26.96 -29.61 -18.09
N ILE A 23 27.60 -28.72 -18.86
CA ILE A 23 27.61 -27.27 -18.49
C ILE A 23 26.24 -26.66 -18.62
N ALA A 24 25.47 -26.97 -19.67
CA ALA A 24 24.12 -26.50 -19.85
C ALA A 24 23.19 -26.98 -18.71
N ALA A 25 23.30 -28.23 -18.28
CA ALA A 25 22.55 -28.78 -17.17
C ALA A 25 22.92 -28.12 -15.83
N ALA A 26 24.20 -27.82 -15.59
CA ALA A 26 24.67 -27.16 -14.38
C ALA A 26 24.16 -25.69 -14.31
N ILE A 27 24.12 -24.99 -15.43
CA ILE A 27 23.57 -23.60 -15.49
C ILE A 27 22.08 -23.62 -15.22
N VAL A 28 21.32 -24.56 -15.79
CA VAL A 28 19.88 -24.66 -15.53
C VAL A 28 19.58 -24.98 -14.06
N VAL A 29 20.34 -25.91 -13.47
CA VAL A 29 20.20 -26.23 -12.04
C VAL A 29 20.57 -25.03 -11.16
N LEU A 30 21.62 -24.29 -11.52
CA LEU A 30 22.03 -23.08 -10.79
C LEU A 30 20.95 -21.98 -10.88
N VAL A 31 20.37 -21.77 -12.05
CA VAL A 31 19.26 -20.81 -12.25
C VAL A 31 18.02 -21.23 -11.46
N VAL A 32 17.63 -22.51 -11.49
CA VAL A 32 16.47 -23.03 -10.76
C VAL A 32 16.66 -22.98 -9.24
N LEU A 33 17.89 -23.11 -8.73
CA LEU A 33 18.17 -23.11 -7.30
C LEU A 33 18.50 -21.71 -6.74
N ILE A 34 18.99 -20.77 -7.55
CA ILE A 34 19.43 -19.45 -7.09
C ILE A 34 18.38 -18.38 -7.37
N VAL A 35 17.67 -18.43 -8.49
CA VAL A 35 16.63 -17.45 -8.84
C VAL A 35 15.53 -17.37 -7.76
N PRO A 36 15.01 -18.48 -7.18
CA PRO A 36 14.02 -18.39 -6.11
C PRO A 36 14.55 -17.79 -4.78
N ARG A 37 15.88 -17.72 -4.62
CA ARG A 37 16.47 -17.12 -3.40
C ARG A 37 16.77 -15.63 -3.54
N ILE A 38 16.73 -15.10 -4.75
CA ILE A 38 16.97 -13.68 -5.06
C ILE A 38 15.64 -12.93 -5.25
N THR A 39 14.59 -13.63 -5.66
CA THR A 39 13.23 -13.08 -5.69
C THR A 39 12.64 -13.23 -4.28
N ASN A 40 12.72 -12.19 -3.48
CA ASN A 40 11.89 -12.08 -2.29
C ASN A 40 10.44 -12.12 -2.76
N GLU A 41 9.73 -13.21 -2.45
CA GLU A 41 8.30 -13.40 -2.78
C GLU A 41 7.41 -12.29 -2.18
N ASP A 42 7.90 -11.60 -1.15
CA ASP A 42 7.22 -10.47 -0.51
C ASP A 42 7.01 -9.26 -1.43
N THR A 43 7.84 -9.09 -2.48
CA THR A 43 7.75 -7.92 -3.37
C THR A 43 6.69 -8.09 -4.48
N ILE A 44 6.28 -9.32 -4.81
CA ILE A 44 5.35 -9.59 -5.91
C ILE A 44 3.90 -9.60 -5.43
N GLN A 45 3.64 -10.03 -4.18
CA GLN A 45 2.29 -10.03 -3.62
C GLN A 45 1.76 -8.60 -3.37
N ASP A 46 2.65 -7.66 -3.04
CA ASP A 46 2.26 -6.27 -2.82
C ASP A 46 1.80 -5.56 -4.12
N ILE A 47 2.35 -5.97 -5.27
CA ILE A 47 1.97 -5.38 -6.58
C ILE A 47 0.59 -5.86 -7.06
N GLU A 48 0.20 -7.11 -6.80
CA GLU A 48 -1.10 -7.62 -7.23
C GLU A 48 -2.28 -7.03 -6.45
N ILE A 49 -2.08 -6.66 -5.18
CA ILE A 49 -3.13 -6.01 -4.37
C ILE A 49 -3.43 -4.60 -4.90
N PHE A 50 -2.42 -3.88 -5.40
CA PHE A 50 -2.60 -2.55 -5.99
C PHE A 50 -3.21 -2.58 -7.39
N ALA A 51 -2.99 -3.64 -8.18
CA ALA A 51 -3.62 -3.81 -9.49
C ALA A 51 -5.13 -4.13 -9.40
N ALA A 52 -5.60 -4.64 -8.26
CA ALA A 52 -7.02 -4.93 -8.01
C ALA A 52 -7.81 -3.69 -7.51
N LEU A 53 -7.12 -2.66 -7.02
CA LEU A 53 -7.69 -1.35 -6.73
C LEU A 53 -7.50 -0.51 -7.98
N ASP A 54 -8.49 -0.24 -8.77
CA ASP A 54 -8.46 0.63 -9.98
C ASP A 54 -7.96 2.06 -9.62
N VAL A 55 -6.70 2.13 -9.12
CA VAL A 55 -6.07 3.34 -8.61
C VAL A 55 -5.36 4.02 -9.78
N PRO A 56 -5.72 5.24 -10.17
CA PRO A 56 -5.07 5.94 -11.26
C PRO A 56 -3.55 6.03 -11.06
N GLU A 57 -2.78 5.84 -12.13
CA GLU A 57 -1.30 5.81 -12.16
C GLU A 57 -0.60 7.04 -11.53
N ALA A 58 -1.36 8.10 -11.25
CA ALA A 58 -0.89 9.33 -10.62
C ALA A 58 -0.92 9.31 -9.07
N ILE A 59 -1.32 8.21 -8.43
CA ILE A 59 -1.47 8.13 -6.97
C ILE A 59 -0.27 7.41 -6.37
N ILE A 60 0.42 8.11 -5.46
CA ILE A 60 1.56 7.55 -4.75
C ILE A 60 1.04 6.79 -3.53
N THR A 61 1.26 5.48 -3.50
CA THR A 61 0.95 4.64 -2.35
C THR A 61 2.22 4.04 -1.80
N SER A 62 2.37 4.03 -0.48
CA SER A 62 3.46 3.34 0.21
C SER A 62 2.92 2.61 1.43
N GLU A 63 3.42 1.40 1.70
CA GLU A 63 3.12 0.63 2.90
C GLU A 63 4.37 0.55 3.79
N SER A 64 4.20 0.83 5.07
CA SER A 64 5.25 0.70 6.07
C SER A 64 4.64 0.37 7.43
N ASN A 65 5.17 -0.64 8.11
CA ASN A 65 4.72 -1.05 9.45
C ASN A 65 3.20 -1.29 9.59
N GLY A 66 2.57 -1.89 8.56
CA GLY A 66 1.13 -2.16 8.54
C GLY A 66 0.25 -0.90 8.37
N ARG A 67 0.83 0.23 8.00
CA ARG A 67 0.12 1.46 7.62
C ARG A 67 0.29 1.75 6.14
N ILE A 68 -0.78 2.19 5.52
CA ILE A 68 -0.81 2.61 4.12
C ILE A 68 -0.82 4.14 4.09
N THR A 69 0.03 4.71 3.25
CA THR A 69 0.03 6.13 2.93
C THR A 69 -0.42 6.32 1.49
N LEU A 70 -1.51 7.03 1.28
CA LEU A 70 -2.06 7.41 -0.01
C LEU A 70 -1.87 8.91 -0.22
N SER A 71 -1.30 9.32 -1.35
CA SER A 71 -1.10 10.74 -1.69
C SER A 71 -1.61 11.04 -3.09
N THR A 72 -2.37 12.11 -3.22
CA THR A 72 -2.90 12.62 -4.50
C THR A 72 -2.06 13.78 -5.01
N PRO A 73 -1.65 13.77 -6.29
CA PRO A 73 -0.99 14.91 -6.92
C PRO A 73 -1.96 16.06 -7.17
N PRO A 74 -1.45 17.23 -7.65
CA PRO A 74 -2.30 18.34 -8.08
C PRO A 74 -3.36 17.91 -9.09
N ALA A 75 -4.54 18.51 -9.01
CA ALA A 75 -5.67 18.30 -9.91
C ALA A 75 -6.20 16.86 -9.99
N THR A 76 -5.84 15.99 -9.02
CA THR A 76 -6.28 14.59 -8.97
C THR A 76 -7.10 14.36 -7.72
N THR A 77 -8.23 13.69 -7.86
CA THR A 77 -9.07 13.21 -6.76
C THR A 77 -9.18 11.70 -6.87
N THR A 78 -9.12 10.99 -5.75
CA THR A 78 -9.30 9.54 -5.72
C THR A 78 -10.31 9.11 -4.70
N GLN A 79 -10.95 7.96 -4.92
CA GLN A 79 -11.85 7.32 -3.97
C GLN A 79 -11.31 5.96 -3.58
N ILE A 80 -11.32 5.68 -2.27
CA ILE A 80 -10.93 4.39 -1.72
C ILE A 80 -11.99 3.90 -0.74
N ILE A 81 -11.98 2.59 -0.49
CA ILE A 81 -12.79 1.95 0.55
C ILE A 81 -11.83 1.32 1.55
N LEU A 82 -11.95 1.70 2.83
CA LEU A 82 -11.18 1.15 3.92
C LEU A 82 -11.72 -0.23 4.33
N ASP A 83 -10.97 -0.98 5.13
CA ASP A 83 -11.32 -2.36 5.55
C ASP A 83 -12.60 -2.45 6.39
N ASP A 84 -13.02 -1.34 7.02
CA ASP A 84 -14.28 -1.23 7.77
C ASP A 84 -15.49 -0.85 6.89
N GLY A 85 -15.29 -0.70 5.57
CA GLY A 85 -16.30 -0.27 4.61
C GLY A 85 -16.48 1.26 4.53
N THR A 86 -15.70 2.06 5.26
CA THR A 86 -15.70 3.52 5.14
C THR A 86 -15.20 3.94 3.76
N GLN A 87 -15.97 4.79 3.07
CA GLN A 87 -15.55 5.38 1.80
C GLN A 87 -14.86 6.72 2.05
N VAL A 88 -13.72 6.93 1.39
CA VAL A 88 -12.95 8.17 1.48
C VAL A 88 -12.69 8.69 0.07
N THR A 89 -13.11 9.94 -0.18
CA THR A 89 -12.74 10.68 -1.38
C THR A 89 -11.65 11.67 -1.01
N LEU A 90 -10.42 11.37 -1.43
CA LEU A 90 -9.24 12.19 -1.17
C LEU A 90 -9.07 13.22 -2.28
N ASN A 91 -9.03 14.50 -1.93
CA ASN A 91 -8.92 15.62 -2.87
C ASN A 91 -7.46 15.84 -3.31
N ALA A 92 -7.23 16.73 -4.27
CA ALA A 92 -5.91 17.06 -4.81
C ALA A 92 -4.93 17.56 -3.73
N ASN A 93 -3.63 17.27 -3.90
CA ASN A 93 -2.56 17.67 -2.96
C ASN A 93 -2.85 17.23 -1.52
N SER A 94 -3.43 16.06 -1.35
CA SER A 94 -3.81 15.53 -0.05
C SER A 94 -3.10 14.21 0.24
N ARG A 95 -2.98 13.88 1.53
CA ARG A 95 -2.33 12.68 2.01
C ARG A 95 -3.17 12.07 3.11
N LEU A 96 -3.47 10.79 2.98
CA LEU A 96 -4.17 9.98 3.97
C LEU A 96 -3.26 8.83 4.43
N GLU A 97 -3.10 8.70 5.74
CA GLU A 97 -2.40 7.58 6.36
C GLU A 97 -3.40 6.78 7.21
N TYR A 98 -3.48 5.48 6.97
CA TYR A 98 -4.44 4.60 7.63
C TYR A 98 -3.85 3.20 7.81
N PRO A 99 -4.28 2.42 8.83
CA PRO A 99 -3.83 1.05 9.00
C PRO A 99 -4.44 0.16 7.91
N LYS A 100 -3.70 -0.86 7.46
CA LYS A 100 -4.20 -1.86 6.52
C LYS A 100 -5.45 -2.57 7.04
N GLN A 101 -5.52 -2.76 8.36
CA GLN A 101 -6.69 -3.28 9.06
C GLN A 101 -6.88 -2.49 10.35
N PHE A 102 -8.11 -2.07 10.62
CA PHE A 102 -8.45 -1.46 11.91
C PHE A 102 -8.47 -2.52 13.02
N PRO A 103 -8.12 -2.15 14.26
CA PRO A 103 -8.21 -3.07 15.38
C PRO A 103 -9.66 -3.52 15.60
N ALA A 104 -9.83 -4.77 16.08
CA ALA A 104 -11.14 -5.33 16.38
C ALA A 104 -11.86 -4.58 17.51
N GLU A 105 -11.11 -3.96 18.41
CA GLU A 105 -11.58 -3.15 19.53
C GLU A 105 -10.84 -1.81 19.57
N GLY A 106 -11.42 -0.80 20.22
CA GLY A 106 -10.83 0.53 20.37
C GLY A 106 -11.30 1.52 19.31
N THR A 107 -10.39 2.23 18.67
CA THR A 107 -10.70 3.28 17.69
C THR A 107 -10.22 2.95 16.29
N ARG A 108 -10.93 3.47 15.28
CA ARG A 108 -10.54 3.44 13.88
C ARG A 108 -9.89 4.78 13.55
N GLU A 109 -8.57 4.84 13.52
CA GLU A 109 -7.86 6.12 13.40
C GLU A 109 -7.13 6.25 12.06
N VAL A 110 -7.32 7.41 11.42
CA VAL A 110 -6.64 7.83 10.20
C VAL A 110 -6.02 9.22 10.38
N HIS A 111 -4.94 9.50 9.64
CA HIS A 111 -4.30 10.82 9.65
C HIS A 111 -4.46 11.48 8.28
N LEU A 112 -4.95 12.71 8.26
CA LEU A 112 -5.20 13.49 7.04
C LEU A 112 -4.34 14.75 7.02
N THR A 113 -3.69 14.98 5.88
CA THR A 113 -3.13 16.28 5.51
C THR A 113 -3.76 16.68 4.18
N GLY A 114 -4.34 17.87 4.07
CA GLY A 114 -5.11 18.30 2.90
C GLY A 114 -6.61 18.17 3.11
N GLU A 115 -7.33 17.66 2.12
CA GLU A 115 -8.80 17.63 2.13
C GLU A 115 -9.34 16.26 1.73
N ALA A 116 -10.32 15.77 2.50
CA ALA A 116 -11.01 14.53 2.18
C ALA A 116 -12.46 14.57 2.68
N ARG A 117 -13.33 13.91 1.89
CA ARG A 117 -14.69 13.54 2.28
C ARG A 117 -14.69 12.13 2.83
N PHE A 118 -15.38 11.93 3.93
CA PHE A 118 -15.56 10.66 4.60
C PHE A 118 -17.04 10.28 4.65
N GLU A 119 -17.36 9.07 4.19
CA GLU A 119 -18.64 8.41 4.37
C GLU A 119 -18.40 7.21 5.30
N VAL A 120 -18.43 7.48 6.60
CA VAL A 120 -17.98 6.52 7.62
C VAL A 120 -19.02 5.45 7.87
N ALA A 121 -18.58 4.17 7.80
CA ALA A 121 -19.39 3.03 8.16
C ALA A 121 -19.86 3.11 9.62
N LYS A 122 -21.15 2.84 9.87
CA LYS A 122 -21.75 2.92 11.22
C LYS A 122 -21.17 1.85 12.13
N ASP A 123 -20.49 2.28 13.18
CA ASP A 123 -19.99 1.44 14.25
C ASP A 123 -19.93 2.25 15.55
N SER A 124 -20.90 2.04 16.42
CA SER A 124 -20.97 2.74 17.70
C SER A 124 -20.00 2.22 18.76
N ALA A 125 -19.50 0.99 18.59
CA ALA A 125 -18.53 0.38 19.50
C ALA A 125 -17.09 0.86 19.22
N ARG A 126 -16.78 1.18 17.98
CA ARG A 126 -15.45 1.63 17.55
C ARG A 126 -15.53 3.01 16.88
N PRO A 127 -15.34 4.10 17.61
CA PRO A 127 -15.32 5.45 17.04
C PRO A 127 -14.30 5.57 15.90
N PHE A 128 -14.65 6.32 14.85
CA PHE A 128 -13.75 6.69 13.76
C PHE A 128 -13.16 8.07 14.04
N ILE A 129 -11.84 8.19 14.00
CA ILE A 129 -11.10 9.41 14.33
C ILE A 129 -10.28 9.84 13.12
N VAL A 130 -10.49 11.08 12.67
CA VAL A 130 -9.63 11.75 11.70
C VAL A 130 -8.74 12.74 12.44
N SER A 131 -7.44 12.44 12.48
CA SER A 131 -6.42 13.32 13.05
C SER A 131 -5.82 14.20 11.94
N SER A 132 -5.92 15.53 12.09
CA SER A 132 -5.45 16.52 11.10
C SER A 132 -4.66 17.61 11.79
N GLY A 133 -3.34 17.47 11.86
CA GLY A 133 -2.49 18.35 12.66
C GLY A 133 -2.85 18.28 14.13
N LYS A 134 -3.39 19.38 14.70
CA LYS A 134 -3.86 19.44 16.12
C LYS A 134 -5.35 19.14 16.27
N MET A 135 -6.08 19.10 15.18
CA MET A 135 -7.51 18.85 15.19
C MET A 135 -7.80 17.36 15.13
N GLN A 136 -8.68 16.90 15.99
CA GLN A 136 -9.25 15.56 15.96
C GLN A 136 -10.75 15.64 15.72
N THR A 137 -11.23 14.88 14.75
CA THR A 137 -12.64 14.75 14.39
C THR A 137 -13.11 13.35 14.67
N GLN A 138 -14.02 13.17 15.62
CA GLN A 138 -14.54 11.87 16.05
C GLN A 138 -15.98 11.69 15.60
N VAL A 139 -16.30 10.52 15.02
CA VAL A 139 -17.63 10.16 14.54
C VAL A 139 -17.95 8.67 14.80
N LEU A 140 -19.23 8.27 14.68
CA LEU A 140 -19.70 6.89 14.84
C LEU A 140 -20.38 6.32 13.58
N GLY A 141 -20.49 7.13 12.51
CA GLY A 141 -21.19 6.77 11.27
C GLY A 141 -21.83 8.04 10.68
N THR A 142 -21.04 8.80 9.96
CA THR A 142 -21.29 10.20 9.62
C THR A 142 -20.75 10.49 8.24
N VAL A 143 -21.39 11.36 7.50
CA VAL A 143 -20.89 11.91 6.24
C VAL A 143 -20.41 13.35 6.50
N PHE A 144 -19.12 13.60 6.26
CA PHE A 144 -18.50 14.90 6.53
C PHE A 144 -17.24 15.10 5.68
N ASP A 145 -16.86 16.37 5.51
CA ASP A 145 -15.59 16.77 4.88
C ASP A 145 -14.66 17.33 5.96
N VAL A 146 -13.36 17.07 5.79
CA VAL A 146 -12.28 17.70 6.53
C VAL A 146 -11.38 18.43 5.56
N ASN A 147 -11.17 19.74 5.76
CA ASN A 147 -10.20 20.54 5.03
C ASN A 147 -9.11 21.00 6.00
N ALA A 148 -7.91 20.46 5.86
CA ALA A 148 -6.79 20.70 6.75
C ALA A 148 -5.46 20.83 5.96
N TYR A 149 -5.46 21.68 4.93
CA TYR A 149 -4.24 22.00 4.19
C TYR A 149 -3.26 22.76 5.10
N PRO A 150 -1.94 22.45 4.99
CA PRO A 150 -0.91 23.17 5.75
C PRO A 150 -0.98 24.68 5.51
N GLY A 151 -0.86 25.45 6.60
CA GLY A 151 -0.91 26.92 6.55
C GLY A 151 -2.31 27.52 6.41
N LYS A 152 -3.36 26.71 6.39
CA LYS A 152 -4.76 27.16 6.42
C LYS A 152 -5.44 26.81 7.74
N VAL A 153 -6.54 27.49 8.06
CA VAL A 153 -7.39 27.11 9.19
C VAL A 153 -8.11 25.82 8.84
N ALA A 154 -7.97 24.81 9.70
CA ALA A 154 -8.67 23.55 9.52
C ALA A 154 -10.18 23.73 9.73
N ALA A 155 -10.98 23.06 8.89
CA ALA A 155 -12.44 23.12 8.91
C ALA A 155 -13.05 21.74 8.74
N VAL A 156 -14.22 21.53 9.37
CA VAL A 156 -15.04 20.33 9.22
C VAL A 156 -16.43 20.76 8.74
N THR A 157 -16.90 20.15 7.65
CA THR A 157 -18.26 20.35 7.12
C THR A 157 -19.08 19.09 7.33
N LEU A 158 -20.14 19.17 8.10
CA LEU A 158 -21.03 18.05 8.39
C LEU A 158 -22.19 18.01 7.38
N PHE A 159 -22.40 16.86 6.72
CA PHE A 159 -23.55 16.63 5.83
C PHE A 159 -24.62 15.79 6.51
N GLN A 160 -24.24 14.72 7.21
CA GLN A 160 -25.19 13.82 7.86
C GLN A 160 -24.59 13.19 9.12
N GLY A 161 -25.37 13.10 10.20
CA GLY A 161 -24.97 12.44 11.45
C GLY A 161 -24.52 13.40 12.52
N ARG A 162 -23.51 13.04 13.30
CA ARG A 162 -22.95 13.84 14.40
C ARG A 162 -21.43 13.77 14.36
N VAL A 163 -20.81 14.88 14.71
CA VAL A 163 -19.36 15.03 14.78
C VAL A 163 -18.97 15.66 16.10
N ARG A 164 -17.86 15.18 16.67
CA ARG A 164 -17.17 15.85 17.77
C ARG A 164 -15.81 16.31 17.25
N VAL A 165 -15.55 17.60 17.36
CA VAL A 165 -14.24 18.17 17.00
C VAL A 165 -13.56 18.62 18.29
N SER A 166 -12.29 18.28 18.46
CA SER A 166 -11.44 18.67 19.60
C SER A 166 -10.06 19.10 19.10
N ASP A 167 -9.41 19.97 19.88
CA ASP A 167 -8.01 20.31 19.71
C ASP A 167 -7.18 19.47 20.71
N GLU A 168 -6.06 18.95 20.30
CA GLU A 168 -5.14 18.13 21.12
C GLU A 168 -4.72 18.84 22.43
N LYS A 169 -4.74 20.18 22.45
CA LYS A 169 -4.42 20.97 23.64
C LYS A 169 -5.47 20.90 24.77
N GLN A 170 -6.71 20.51 24.48
CA GLN A 170 -7.78 20.46 25.51
C GLN A 170 -7.79 19.14 26.28
N THR A 171 -7.12 18.12 25.82
CA THR A 171 -7.10 16.80 26.49
C THR A 171 -6.09 16.74 27.64
N GLN A 172 -5.16 17.69 27.73
CA GLN A 172 -4.11 17.72 28.79
C GLN A 172 -4.46 18.62 30.00
N GLN A 173 -5.63 19.22 30.05
CA GLN A 173 -6.00 20.15 31.13
C GLN A 173 -7.24 19.67 31.90
N LYS A 174 -7.17 18.44 32.42
CA LYS A 174 -8.13 17.96 33.40
C LYS A 174 -7.52 16.88 34.29
N ASP A 175 -6.74 17.32 35.22
CA ASP A 175 -6.51 16.69 36.52
C ASP A 175 -6.59 17.78 37.60
#